data_15ce44ff8936254bbbd7aef9c0b57db8
#
_entry.id   15ce44ff8936254bbbd7aef9c0b57db8
#
_cell.length_a   1.000
_cell.length_b   1.000
_cell.length_c   1.000
_cell.angle_alpha   90.00
_cell.angle_beta   90.00
_cell.angle_gamma   90.00
#
_symmetry.space_group_name_H-M   'P 1'
#
loop_
_entity.id
_entity.type
_entity.pdbx_description
1 polymer ?
#
loop_
_entity_poly.entity_id
_entity_poly.type
_entity_poly.pdbx_seq_one_letter_code
_entity_poly.pdbx_strand_id
1 'polypeptide(L)'
;MDHILEIRQATKKFGGLTANENVTFDVDRNTIVGIVGPNGAGKTTLFNSISGVHSLTSGNVIFEGRDITKMKPYDICHLGMGRTFQIPLSLNEMTVLENVLVASLGRRKMAKARETAEAVIEECGLKDFIAMPAGSLNVLQKKRLEIARALATEPKLLLLDETMAGLSGIERQDATALIRQIHARGVTILMIEHVMEIVMNV
;
A
#
# COMPACT_ATOMS: atom_id res chain seq x y z
N MET A 1 14.25 -15.25 12.85
CA MET A 1 13.43 -14.03 12.65
C MET A 1 12.38 -14.37 11.61
N ASP A 2 11.15 -13.96 11.80
CA ASP A 2 10.05 -14.29 10.88
C ASP A 2 9.83 -13.13 9.92
N HIS A 3 10.66 -13.07 8.84
CA HIS A 3 10.57 -12.04 7.85
C HIS A 3 9.38 -12.29 6.90
N ILE A 4 8.51 -11.31 6.75
CA ILE A 4 7.42 -11.36 5.76
C ILE A 4 7.90 -10.96 4.38
N LEU A 5 8.89 -10.04 4.29
CA LEU A 5 9.49 -9.55 3.06
C LEU A 5 11.02 -9.52 3.19
N GLU A 6 11.69 -10.01 2.18
CA GLU A 6 13.14 -9.98 2.07
C GLU A 6 13.55 -9.42 0.73
N ILE A 7 14.40 -8.40 0.73
CA ILE A 7 14.98 -7.79 -0.45
C ILE A 7 16.46 -8.14 -0.49
N ARG A 8 16.91 -8.76 -1.57
CA ARG A 8 18.28 -9.28 -1.72
C ARG A 8 18.95 -8.65 -2.94
N GLN A 9 19.89 -7.73 -2.70
CA GLN A 9 20.71 -7.06 -3.72
C GLN A 9 19.89 -6.51 -4.89
N ALA A 10 18.69 -5.97 -4.58
CA ALA A 10 17.78 -5.47 -5.59
C ALA A 10 18.37 -4.28 -6.34
N THR A 11 18.51 -4.42 -7.65
CA THR A 11 19.01 -3.38 -8.54
C THR A 11 17.98 -3.11 -9.63
N LYS A 12 17.68 -1.83 -9.87
CA LYS A 12 16.82 -1.40 -10.97
C LYS A 12 17.49 -0.31 -11.78
N LYS A 13 17.64 -0.57 -13.08
CA LYS A 13 18.18 0.36 -14.07
C LYS A 13 17.14 0.67 -15.14
N PHE A 14 17.12 1.91 -15.61
CA PHE A 14 16.35 2.40 -16.74
C PHE A 14 17.34 2.96 -17.77
N GLY A 15 17.69 2.18 -18.78
CA GLY A 15 18.77 2.54 -19.70
C GLY A 15 20.09 2.79 -18.95
N GLY A 16 20.63 3.98 -19.05
CA GLY A 16 21.86 4.39 -18.37
C GLY A 16 21.66 4.86 -16.92
N LEU A 17 20.42 5.05 -16.45
CA LEU A 17 20.13 5.52 -15.10
C LEU A 17 19.96 4.35 -14.14
N THR A 18 20.75 4.29 -13.08
CA THR A 18 20.55 3.36 -11.96
C THR A 18 19.67 4.02 -10.90
N ALA A 19 18.42 3.55 -10.75
CA ALA A 19 17.48 4.08 -9.78
C ALA A 19 17.61 3.44 -8.40
N ASN A 20 17.93 2.14 -8.34
CA ASN A 20 18.26 1.41 -7.13
C ASN A 20 19.49 0.54 -7.41
N GLU A 21 20.41 0.42 -6.46
CA GLU A 21 21.61 -0.39 -6.60
C GLU A 21 21.86 -1.22 -5.33
N ASN A 22 21.91 -2.54 -5.50
CA ASN A 22 22.24 -3.53 -4.45
C ASN A 22 21.47 -3.35 -3.14
N VAL A 23 20.19 -2.92 -3.20
CA VAL A 23 19.36 -2.70 -2.01
C VAL A 23 19.08 -4.03 -1.32
N THR A 24 19.40 -4.10 -0.02
CA THR A 24 19.16 -5.29 0.80
C THR A 24 18.59 -4.88 2.16
N PHE A 25 17.42 -5.41 2.51
CA PHE A 25 16.80 -5.28 3.83
C PHE A 25 15.69 -6.31 4.00
N ASP A 26 15.26 -6.48 5.26
CA ASP A 26 14.17 -7.37 5.66
C ASP A 26 13.08 -6.58 6.36
N VAL A 27 11.83 -7.07 6.27
CA VAL A 27 10.68 -6.59 7.02
C VAL A 27 10.13 -7.74 7.84
N ASP A 28 10.12 -7.58 9.15
CA ASP A 28 9.55 -8.56 10.07
C ASP A 28 8.02 -8.51 10.06
N ARG A 29 7.39 -9.65 10.36
CA ARG A 29 5.93 -9.70 10.51
C ARG A 29 5.48 -8.79 11.63
N ASN A 30 4.30 -8.21 11.47
CA ASN A 30 3.66 -7.38 12.45
C ASN A 30 4.55 -6.21 12.93
N THR A 31 5.25 -5.57 11.99
CA THR A 31 6.02 -4.36 12.21
C THR A 31 5.55 -3.24 11.28
N ILE A 32 5.87 -2.01 11.64
CA ILE A 32 5.78 -0.86 10.75
C ILE A 32 7.21 -0.42 10.43
N VAL A 33 7.54 -0.42 9.14
CA VAL A 33 8.85 -0.04 8.64
C VAL A 33 8.72 1.16 7.71
N GLY A 34 9.51 2.20 7.93
CA GLY A 34 9.54 3.40 7.10
C GLY A 34 10.79 3.47 6.23
N ILE A 35 10.61 3.74 4.94
CA ILE A 35 11.68 4.12 4.02
C ILE A 35 11.68 5.64 3.89
N VAL A 36 12.73 6.28 4.33
CA VAL A 36 12.88 7.74 4.32
C VAL A 36 14.05 8.14 3.41
N GLY A 37 13.90 9.26 2.74
CA GLY A 37 14.96 9.81 1.87
C GLY A 37 14.44 10.94 0.98
N PRO A 38 15.33 11.69 0.31
CA PRO A 38 14.95 12.82 -0.54
C PRO A 38 14.16 12.36 -1.78
N ASN A 39 13.55 13.34 -2.47
CA ASN A 39 12.94 13.11 -3.77
C ASN A 39 14.00 12.63 -4.77
N GLY A 40 13.62 11.70 -5.63
CA GLY A 40 14.56 11.12 -6.60
C GLY A 40 15.49 10.01 -6.05
N ALA A 41 15.44 9.68 -4.75
CA ALA A 41 16.25 8.61 -4.16
C ALA A 41 15.84 7.17 -4.57
N GLY A 42 14.90 7.01 -5.47
CA GLY A 42 14.48 5.70 -5.97
C GLY A 42 13.44 4.95 -5.11
N LYS A 43 12.88 5.58 -4.06
CA LYS A 43 11.94 4.94 -3.12
C LYS A 43 10.71 4.35 -3.83
N THR A 44 10.00 5.14 -4.61
CA THR A 44 8.83 4.68 -5.40
C THR A 44 9.23 3.64 -6.45
N THR A 45 10.44 3.74 -7.02
CA THR A 45 10.99 2.72 -7.93
C THR A 45 11.17 1.39 -7.21
N LEU A 46 11.67 1.42 -5.97
CA LEU A 46 11.81 0.23 -5.14
C LEU A 46 10.43 -0.40 -4.84
N PHE A 47 9.44 0.39 -4.44
CA PHE A 47 8.06 -0.09 -4.24
C PHE A 47 7.46 -0.70 -5.51
N ASN A 48 7.68 -0.06 -6.66
CA ASN A 48 7.26 -0.58 -7.96
C ASN A 48 7.92 -1.94 -8.26
N SER A 49 9.18 -2.11 -7.86
CA SER A 49 9.89 -3.38 -8.05
C SER A 49 9.40 -4.46 -7.07
N ILE A 50 9.16 -4.12 -5.81
CA ILE A 50 8.64 -5.04 -4.79
C ILE A 50 7.24 -5.55 -5.19
N SER A 51 6.37 -4.66 -5.68
CA SER A 51 5.00 -5.00 -6.07
C SER A 51 4.85 -5.55 -7.50
N GLY A 52 5.97 -5.80 -8.21
CA GLY A 52 5.96 -6.40 -9.54
C GLY A 52 5.54 -5.46 -10.68
N VAL A 53 5.33 -4.16 -10.41
CA VAL A 53 5.05 -3.14 -11.44
C VAL A 53 6.27 -2.92 -12.34
N HIS A 54 7.47 -2.96 -11.77
CA HIS A 54 8.73 -2.93 -12.50
C HIS A 54 9.52 -4.21 -12.23
N SER A 55 9.97 -4.86 -13.27
CA SER A 55 10.91 -5.97 -13.13
C SER A 55 12.28 -5.45 -12.65
N LEU A 56 12.90 -6.14 -11.70
CA LEU A 56 14.28 -5.87 -11.30
C LEU A 56 15.25 -6.11 -12.46
N THR A 57 16.38 -5.40 -12.48
CA THR A 57 17.51 -5.68 -13.37
C THR A 57 18.34 -6.85 -12.83
N SER A 58 18.52 -6.90 -11.50
CA SER A 58 19.15 -8.03 -10.78
C SER A 58 18.71 -8.03 -9.32
N GLY A 59 19.02 -9.12 -8.60
CA GLY A 59 18.58 -9.34 -7.22
C GLY A 59 17.23 -10.01 -7.13
N ASN A 60 16.72 -10.19 -5.91
CA ASN A 60 15.50 -10.94 -5.65
C ASN A 60 14.59 -10.20 -4.65
N VAL A 61 13.29 -10.43 -4.79
CA VAL A 61 12.24 -10.10 -3.82
C VAL A 61 11.60 -11.41 -3.35
N ILE A 62 11.64 -11.65 -2.05
CA ILE A 62 11.07 -12.85 -1.43
C ILE A 62 9.94 -12.38 -0.51
N PHE A 63 8.74 -12.89 -0.72
CA PHE A 63 7.55 -12.59 0.09
C PHE A 63 6.98 -13.88 0.66
N GLU A 64 6.80 -13.94 1.97
CA GLU A 64 6.35 -15.17 2.65
C GLU A 64 7.22 -16.42 2.31
N GLY A 65 8.54 -16.25 2.20
CA GLY A 65 9.48 -17.30 1.82
C GLY A 65 9.42 -17.70 0.33
N ARG A 66 8.59 -17.05 -0.49
CA ARG A 66 8.45 -17.32 -1.92
C ARG A 66 9.13 -16.24 -2.74
N ASP A 67 9.96 -16.62 -3.71
CA ASP A 67 10.51 -15.68 -4.69
C ASP A 67 9.39 -15.15 -5.61
N ILE A 68 9.15 -13.84 -5.53
CA ILE A 68 8.13 -13.13 -6.32
C ILE A 68 8.75 -12.21 -7.38
N THR A 69 10.06 -12.23 -7.57
CA THR A 69 10.84 -11.29 -8.40
C THR A 69 10.28 -11.11 -9.82
N LYS A 70 9.75 -12.19 -10.39
CA LYS A 70 9.21 -12.20 -11.77
C LYS A 70 7.68 -12.32 -11.82
N MET A 71 7.01 -12.24 -10.68
CA MET A 71 5.56 -12.33 -10.61
C MET A 71 4.89 -11.03 -11.04
N LYS A 72 3.68 -11.14 -11.55
CA LYS A 72 2.86 -9.98 -11.94
C LYS A 72 2.17 -9.38 -10.70
N PRO A 73 1.83 -8.06 -10.71
CA PRO A 73 1.21 -7.40 -9.57
C PRO A 73 -0.05 -8.08 -9.04
N TYR A 74 -0.90 -8.60 -9.92
CA TYR A 74 -2.13 -9.27 -9.49
C TYR A 74 -1.86 -10.59 -8.76
N ASP A 75 -0.84 -11.35 -9.18
CA ASP A 75 -0.43 -12.59 -8.49
C ASP A 75 0.15 -12.28 -7.10
N ILE A 76 0.97 -11.22 -7.01
CA ILE A 76 1.53 -10.73 -5.74
C ILE A 76 0.43 -10.25 -4.80
N CYS A 77 -0.56 -9.52 -5.32
CA CYS A 77 -1.75 -9.12 -4.57
C CYS A 77 -2.49 -10.35 -4.02
N HIS A 78 -2.67 -11.41 -4.82
CA HIS A 78 -3.31 -12.65 -4.37
C HIS A 78 -2.51 -13.41 -3.30
N LEU A 79 -1.19 -13.21 -3.20
CA LEU A 79 -0.40 -13.77 -2.10
C LEU A 79 -0.60 -13.00 -0.79
N GLY A 80 -1.13 -11.77 -0.83
CA GLY A 80 -1.42 -10.96 0.34
C GLY A 80 -0.59 -9.69 0.46
N MET A 81 -0.08 -9.14 -0.63
CA MET A 81 0.57 -7.83 -0.65
C MET A 81 -0.40 -6.79 -1.22
N GLY A 82 -0.89 -5.89 -0.36
CA GLY A 82 -1.68 -4.72 -0.76
C GLY A 82 -0.79 -3.50 -1.01
N ARG A 83 -1.25 -2.56 -1.84
CA ARG A 83 -0.50 -1.34 -2.10
C ARG A 83 -1.41 -0.14 -2.37
N THR A 84 -1.01 1.04 -1.86
CA THR A 84 -1.50 2.34 -2.32
C THR A 84 -0.55 2.95 -3.35
N PHE A 85 -1.02 3.93 -4.10
CA PHE A 85 -0.21 4.65 -5.09
C PHE A 85 -0.08 6.12 -4.68
N GLN A 86 1.02 6.77 -5.05
CA GLN A 86 1.27 8.18 -4.76
C GLN A 86 0.17 9.11 -5.32
N ILE A 87 -0.36 8.78 -6.49
CA ILE A 87 -1.53 9.44 -7.08
C ILE A 87 -2.72 8.51 -6.92
N PRO A 88 -3.77 8.89 -6.17
CA PRO A 88 -4.95 8.07 -6.01
C PRO A 88 -5.60 7.70 -7.34
N LEU A 89 -5.66 6.42 -7.64
CA LEU A 89 -6.26 5.87 -8.86
C LEU A 89 -7.71 5.41 -8.58
N SER A 90 -8.55 6.33 -8.11
CA SER A 90 -9.97 6.03 -7.91
C SER A 90 -10.71 5.93 -9.25
N LEU A 91 -11.71 5.06 -9.29
CA LEU A 91 -12.68 4.98 -10.40
C LEU A 91 -13.71 6.09 -10.16
N ASN A 92 -13.46 7.27 -10.73
CA ASN A 92 -14.13 8.52 -10.36
C ASN A 92 -15.66 8.49 -10.57
N GLU A 93 -16.13 7.79 -11.59
CA GLU A 93 -17.57 7.66 -11.91
C GLU A 93 -18.30 6.63 -11.02
N MET A 94 -17.55 5.78 -10.33
CA MET A 94 -18.08 4.77 -9.41
C MET A 94 -18.19 5.34 -8.00
N THR A 95 -19.15 4.84 -7.24
CA THR A 95 -19.30 5.17 -5.82
C THR A 95 -18.12 4.66 -4.99
N VAL A 96 -17.99 5.16 -3.76
CA VAL A 96 -17.02 4.66 -2.78
C VAL A 96 -17.20 3.15 -2.58
N LEU A 97 -18.45 2.69 -2.42
CA LEU A 97 -18.75 1.26 -2.28
C LEU A 97 -18.27 0.45 -3.48
N GLU A 98 -18.59 0.86 -4.69
CA GLU A 98 -18.20 0.15 -5.91
C GLU A 98 -16.68 0.10 -6.08
N ASN A 99 -15.98 1.18 -5.77
CA ASN A 99 -14.51 1.22 -5.79
C ASN A 99 -13.88 0.16 -4.87
N VAL A 100 -14.39 0.02 -3.64
CA VAL A 100 -13.87 -0.93 -2.66
C VAL A 100 -14.35 -2.34 -2.98
N LEU A 101 -15.60 -2.49 -3.45
CA LEU A 101 -16.17 -3.77 -3.85
C LEU A 101 -15.37 -4.43 -4.98
N VAL A 102 -14.98 -3.68 -6.01
CA VAL A 102 -14.13 -4.19 -7.11
C VAL A 102 -12.83 -4.80 -6.59
N ALA A 103 -12.18 -4.18 -5.61
CA ALA A 103 -10.97 -4.70 -5.00
C ALA A 103 -11.23 -6.00 -4.20
N SER A 104 -12.35 -6.07 -3.49
CA SER A 104 -12.74 -7.25 -2.71
C SER A 104 -13.14 -8.45 -3.58
N LEU A 105 -13.76 -8.20 -4.74
CA LEU A 105 -14.22 -9.25 -5.67
C LEU A 105 -13.06 -10.11 -6.23
N GLY A 106 -11.85 -9.59 -6.29
CA GLY A 106 -10.67 -10.36 -6.73
C GLY A 106 -10.43 -11.65 -5.95
N ARG A 107 -11.00 -11.78 -4.75
CA ARG A 107 -10.80 -12.94 -3.84
C ARG A 107 -12.08 -13.63 -3.39
N ARG A 108 -13.27 -13.07 -3.66
CA ARG A 108 -14.52 -13.48 -2.99
C ARG A 108 -15.72 -13.51 -3.92
N LYS A 109 -16.74 -14.29 -3.50
CA LYS A 109 -18.08 -14.20 -4.06
C LYS A 109 -18.75 -12.90 -3.63
N MET A 110 -19.67 -12.38 -4.43
CA MET A 110 -20.32 -11.07 -4.31
C MET A 110 -20.81 -10.74 -2.88
N ALA A 111 -21.55 -11.64 -2.23
CA ALA A 111 -22.12 -11.37 -0.90
C ALA A 111 -21.03 -11.06 0.14
N LYS A 112 -19.98 -11.91 0.19
CA LYS A 112 -18.87 -11.70 1.13
C LYS A 112 -17.95 -10.54 0.73
N ALA A 113 -17.83 -10.26 -0.57
CA ALA A 113 -17.09 -9.10 -1.06
C ALA A 113 -17.75 -7.80 -0.61
N ARG A 114 -19.08 -7.73 -0.63
CA ARG A 114 -19.84 -6.56 -0.18
C ARG A 114 -19.69 -6.35 1.32
N GLU A 115 -19.84 -7.39 2.12
CA GLU A 115 -19.65 -7.32 3.59
C GLU A 115 -18.25 -6.80 3.94
N THR A 116 -17.21 -7.34 3.27
CA THR A 116 -15.83 -6.87 3.45
C THR A 116 -15.68 -5.41 3.04
N ALA A 117 -16.26 -5.02 1.90
CA ALA A 117 -16.17 -3.64 1.42
C ALA A 117 -16.82 -2.65 2.39
N GLU A 118 -18.02 -2.95 2.90
CA GLU A 118 -18.72 -2.11 3.86
C GLU A 118 -17.94 -1.97 5.18
N ALA A 119 -17.41 -3.07 5.71
CA ALA A 119 -16.59 -3.06 6.92
C ALA A 119 -15.31 -2.22 6.78
N VAL A 120 -14.60 -2.35 5.67
CA VAL A 120 -13.38 -1.59 5.40
C VAL A 120 -13.67 -0.11 5.16
N ILE A 121 -14.78 0.22 4.50
CA ILE A 121 -15.24 1.61 4.30
C ILE A 121 -15.52 2.27 5.65
N GLU A 122 -16.19 1.58 6.56
CA GLU A 122 -16.44 2.08 7.92
C GLU A 122 -15.13 2.28 8.69
N GLU A 123 -14.22 1.31 8.65
CA GLU A 123 -12.89 1.38 9.27
C GLU A 123 -12.07 2.58 8.77
N CYS A 124 -12.14 2.87 7.47
CA CYS A 124 -11.45 4.03 6.88
C CYS A 124 -12.19 5.36 7.09
N GLY A 125 -13.30 5.39 7.83
CA GLY A 125 -14.07 6.61 8.11
C GLY A 125 -14.74 7.18 6.86
N LEU A 126 -15.19 6.31 5.94
CA LEU A 126 -15.85 6.70 4.69
C LEU A 126 -17.33 6.31 4.64
N LYS A 127 -17.92 5.88 5.77
CA LYS A 127 -19.29 5.38 5.85
C LYS A 127 -20.31 6.39 5.32
N ASP A 128 -20.17 7.66 5.69
CA ASP A 128 -21.10 8.73 5.29
C ASP A 128 -20.99 9.07 3.79
N PHE A 129 -19.94 8.62 3.14
CA PHE A 129 -19.66 8.87 1.73
C PHE A 129 -19.89 7.64 0.84
N ILE A 130 -20.42 6.55 1.40
CA ILE A 130 -20.48 5.22 0.76
C ILE A 130 -21.16 5.23 -0.62
N ALA A 131 -22.20 6.05 -0.79
CA ALA A 131 -22.96 6.21 -2.05
C ALA A 131 -22.46 7.35 -2.93
N MET A 132 -21.45 8.12 -2.49
CA MET A 132 -20.91 9.23 -3.28
C MET A 132 -20.00 8.73 -4.40
N PRO A 133 -20.03 9.37 -5.59
CA PRO A 133 -19.00 9.14 -6.61
C PRO A 133 -17.61 9.49 -6.08
N ALA A 134 -16.63 8.63 -6.34
CA ALA A 134 -15.26 8.83 -5.83
C ALA A 134 -14.61 10.11 -6.36
N GLY A 135 -15.03 10.58 -7.54
CA GLY A 135 -14.59 11.85 -8.11
C GLY A 135 -14.91 13.07 -7.25
N SER A 136 -16.02 13.02 -6.48
CA SER A 136 -16.50 14.12 -5.62
C SER A 136 -15.81 14.17 -4.25
N LEU A 137 -14.99 13.21 -3.91
CA LEU A 137 -14.26 13.15 -2.65
C LEU A 137 -13.15 14.22 -2.60
N ASN A 138 -12.91 14.78 -1.41
CA ASN A 138 -11.75 15.62 -1.17
C ASN A 138 -10.44 14.80 -1.11
N VAL A 139 -9.29 15.47 -0.97
CA VAL A 139 -7.96 14.83 -0.98
C VAL A 139 -7.81 13.79 0.13
N LEU A 140 -8.21 14.11 1.36
CA LEU A 140 -8.13 13.18 2.49
C LEU A 140 -9.02 11.94 2.26
N GLN A 141 -10.27 12.17 1.82
CA GLN A 141 -11.21 11.08 1.53
C GLN A 141 -10.72 10.18 0.40
N LYS A 142 -10.09 10.74 -0.65
CA LYS A 142 -9.48 9.96 -1.73
C LYS A 142 -8.34 9.08 -1.23
N LYS A 143 -7.49 9.60 -0.34
CA LYS A 143 -6.42 8.82 0.29
C LYS A 143 -6.97 7.70 1.17
N ARG A 144 -8.00 7.98 1.97
CA ARG A 144 -8.71 6.96 2.75
C ARG A 144 -9.36 5.89 1.87
N LEU A 145 -9.94 6.29 0.72
CA LEU A 145 -10.50 5.36 -0.26
C LEU A 145 -9.43 4.43 -0.85
N GLU A 146 -8.24 4.95 -1.12
CA GLU A 146 -7.12 4.15 -1.61
C GLU A 146 -6.66 3.11 -0.59
N ILE A 147 -6.54 3.52 0.69
CA ILE A 147 -6.26 2.59 1.79
C ILE A 147 -7.37 1.54 1.89
N ALA A 148 -8.65 1.95 1.82
CA ALA A 148 -9.79 1.04 1.86
C ALA A 148 -9.75 0.01 0.73
N ARG A 149 -9.43 0.42 -0.49
CA ARG A 149 -9.26 -0.49 -1.64
C ARG A 149 -8.13 -1.50 -1.42
N ALA A 150 -6.99 -1.04 -0.89
CA ALA A 150 -5.89 -1.94 -0.56
C ALA A 150 -6.26 -2.92 0.56
N LEU A 151 -6.94 -2.47 1.63
CA LEU A 151 -7.40 -3.31 2.73
C LEU A 151 -8.47 -4.34 2.31
N ALA A 152 -9.33 -4.00 1.35
CA ALA A 152 -10.34 -4.91 0.83
C ALA A 152 -9.75 -6.15 0.13
N THR A 153 -8.45 -6.12 -0.21
CA THR A 153 -7.71 -7.29 -0.68
C THR A 153 -7.20 -8.18 0.46
N GLU A 154 -7.48 -7.82 1.74
CA GLU A 154 -6.99 -8.51 2.97
C GLU A 154 -5.48 -8.77 2.93
N PRO A 155 -4.69 -7.71 2.92
CA PRO A 155 -3.25 -7.85 2.82
C PRO A 155 -2.64 -8.34 4.15
N LYS A 156 -1.59 -9.14 4.05
CA LYS A 156 -0.66 -9.45 5.15
C LYS A 156 0.43 -8.38 5.27
N LEU A 157 0.81 -7.79 4.11
CA LEU A 157 1.74 -6.69 3.99
C LEU A 157 1.08 -5.56 3.19
N LEU A 158 1.04 -4.37 3.75
CA LEU A 158 0.51 -3.17 3.11
C LEU A 158 1.65 -2.20 2.79
N LEU A 159 1.80 -1.88 1.51
CA LEU A 159 2.75 -0.88 1.02
C LEU A 159 2.04 0.48 0.90
N LEU A 160 2.51 1.48 1.66
CA LEU A 160 1.95 2.84 1.67
C LEU A 160 2.94 3.83 1.03
N ASP A 161 2.59 4.41 -0.12
CA ASP A 161 3.47 5.32 -0.88
C ASP A 161 3.02 6.77 -0.68
N GLU A 162 3.71 7.52 0.19
CA GLU A 162 3.49 8.96 0.49
C GLU A 162 2.02 9.30 0.83
N THR A 163 1.37 8.45 1.60
CA THR A 163 -0.05 8.58 1.90
C THR A 163 -0.40 9.82 2.73
N MET A 164 0.58 10.38 3.45
CA MET A 164 0.38 11.57 4.28
C MET A 164 0.79 12.88 3.59
N ALA A 165 1.31 12.82 2.36
CA ALA A 165 1.70 14.02 1.61
C ALA A 165 0.50 14.94 1.35
N GLY A 166 0.67 16.25 1.60
CA GLY A 166 -0.38 17.26 1.38
C GLY A 166 -1.48 17.31 2.44
N LEU A 167 -1.41 16.51 3.51
CA LEU A 167 -2.33 16.59 4.64
C LEU A 167 -1.90 17.66 5.66
N SER A 168 -2.88 18.34 6.26
CA SER A 168 -2.69 19.23 7.41
C SER A 168 -2.23 18.46 8.66
N GLY A 169 -1.83 19.16 9.72
CA GLY A 169 -1.41 18.54 10.98
C GLY A 169 -2.47 17.63 11.59
N ILE A 170 -3.73 18.06 11.62
CA ILE A 170 -4.86 17.28 12.16
C ILE A 170 -5.13 16.06 11.27
N GLU A 171 -5.20 16.26 9.97
CA GLU A 171 -5.44 15.17 9.03
C GLU A 171 -4.33 14.09 9.06
N ARG A 172 -3.07 14.51 9.32
CA ARG A 172 -1.96 13.57 9.54
C ARG A 172 -2.13 12.75 10.80
N GLN A 173 -2.60 13.35 11.90
CA GLN A 173 -2.89 12.62 13.13
C GLN A 173 -3.97 11.56 12.91
N ASP A 174 -5.05 11.90 12.20
CA ASP A 174 -6.11 10.97 11.84
C ASP A 174 -5.61 9.83 10.95
N ALA A 175 -4.78 10.15 9.96
CA ALA A 175 -4.17 9.14 9.08
C ALA A 175 -3.21 8.22 9.85
N THR A 176 -2.42 8.77 10.78
CA THR A 176 -1.55 7.99 11.67
C THR A 176 -2.35 7.05 12.56
N ALA A 177 -3.47 7.52 13.14
CA ALA A 177 -4.35 6.71 13.95
C ALA A 177 -4.93 5.52 13.14
N LEU A 178 -5.36 5.77 11.89
CA LEU A 178 -5.84 4.73 10.99
C LEU A 178 -4.73 3.69 10.70
N ILE A 179 -3.51 4.12 10.41
CA ILE A 179 -2.38 3.20 10.15
C ILE A 179 -2.09 2.33 11.38
N ARG A 180 -2.10 2.91 12.59
CA ARG A 180 -1.95 2.14 13.83
C ARG A 180 -3.07 1.14 14.04
N GLN A 181 -4.31 1.50 13.74
CA GLN A 181 -5.47 0.60 13.82
C GLN A 181 -5.30 -0.59 12.85
N ILE A 182 -4.88 -0.34 11.62
CA ILE A 182 -4.61 -1.38 10.62
C ILE A 182 -3.51 -2.32 11.12
N HIS A 183 -2.41 -1.76 11.65
CA HIS A 183 -1.30 -2.55 12.21
C HIS A 183 -1.74 -3.40 13.40
N ALA A 184 -2.54 -2.86 14.31
CA ALA A 184 -3.06 -3.58 15.48
C ALA A 184 -3.91 -4.81 15.12
N ARG A 185 -4.41 -4.91 13.87
CA ARG A 185 -5.09 -6.08 13.32
C ARG A 185 -4.12 -7.16 12.79
N GLY A 186 -2.81 -6.96 12.95
CA GLY A 186 -1.77 -7.89 12.49
C GLY A 186 -1.30 -7.67 11.06
N VAL A 187 -1.65 -6.54 10.43
CA VAL A 187 -1.14 -6.19 9.09
C VAL A 187 0.26 -5.59 9.24
N THR A 188 1.24 -6.17 8.56
CA THR A 188 2.58 -5.57 8.45
C THR A 188 2.52 -4.37 7.51
N ILE A 189 3.23 -3.29 7.84
CA ILE A 189 3.21 -2.07 7.04
C ILE A 189 4.63 -1.69 6.62
N LEU A 190 4.83 -1.47 5.34
CA LEU A 190 6.02 -0.84 4.79
C LEU A 190 5.60 0.45 4.12
N MET A 191 6.14 1.59 4.59
CA MET A 191 5.72 2.90 4.11
C MET A 191 6.88 3.73 3.59
N ILE A 192 6.61 4.55 2.59
CA ILE A 192 7.50 5.62 2.12
C ILE A 192 6.97 6.93 2.66
N GLU A 193 7.82 7.68 3.37
CA GLU A 193 7.50 9.03 3.82
C GLU A 193 8.72 9.95 3.72
N HIS A 194 8.45 11.26 3.61
CA HIS A 194 9.50 12.28 3.54
C HIS A 194 9.84 12.86 4.92
N VAL A 195 8.93 12.73 5.88
CA VAL A 195 9.04 13.35 7.19
C VAL A 195 9.29 12.25 8.22
N MET A 196 10.49 12.25 8.80
CA MET A 196 10.90 11.30 9.85
C MET A 196 9.92 11.25 11.01
N GLU A 197 9.38 12.41 11.41
CA GLU A 197 8.42 12.52 12.51
C GLU A 197 7.17 11.66 12.29
N ILE A 198 6.73 11.47 11.04
CA ILE A 198 5.59 10.61 10.70
C ILE A 198 5.93 9.15 11.00
N VAL A 199 7.11 8.70 10.56
CA VAL A 199 7.57 7.33 10.77
C VAL A 199 7.80 7.03 12.25
N MET A 200 8.29 8.00 13.02
CA MET A 200 8.54 7.86 14.46
C MET A 200 7.25 7.90 15.30
N ASN A 201 6.17 8.45 14.76
CA ASN A 201 4.87 8.58 15.41
C ASN A 201 3.85 7.50 14.98
N VAL A 202 4.24 6.54 14.17
CA VAL A 202 3.46 5.36 13.81
C VAL A 202 4.01 4.13 14.51
#